data_0f1abb6ac7a2418a67e31ee3f680308b
#
_entry.id   0f1abb6ac7a2418a67e31ee3f680308b
#
_cell.length_a   1.000
_cell.length_b   1.000
_cell.length_c   1.000
_cell.angle_alpha   90.00
_cell.angle_beta   90.00
_cell.angle_gamma   90.00
#
_symmetry.space_group_name_H-M   'P 1'
#
loop_
_entity.id
_entity.type
_entity.pdbx_description
1 polymer ?
#
loop_
_entity_poly.entity_id
_entity_poly.type
_entity_poly.pdbx_seq_one_letter_code
_entity_poly.pdbx_strand_id
1 'polypeptide(L)'
;MSNPAPNQVDFSTKLYYGFGAVANGATANGFNYLLLFYYSQVIGLRADLVSLGILIALVFDAVSDPMVGYISDNFQSRLGRRHPFMYGAGVPVAAAYFFLWSPPDLPETQLFLYFVGMSVLIRTLITFYEIPATALVAELTDNYDERTKLMSFRYFFAWWGGLTMAVLNYLVFLPEEKGGLEYIQGWQNYGLTASIIIFISIFVSAAGTHRHIPNLKQPPPKTAFSFQKTVGELKETLSNRSFFALFISALFMAVASGVSTSLSIYFSRHFWELTSSQIGYMNLPYFLSALVALWVAPWISKQLGKKRGGMLTLGISFAMAPMPYILRLLGWFPENGTDTLFWTLVVFNALEVM
;
A
#
# COMPACT_ATOMS: atom_id res chain seq x y z
N MET A 1 7.69 -15.43 31.41
CA MET A 1 7.64 -15.49 29.93
C MET A 1 8.19 -16.84 29.51
N SER A 2 7.35 -17.73 28.97
CA SER A 2 7.74 -19.07 28.52
C SER A 2 8.73 -18.95 27.36
N ASN A 3 9.84 -19.63 27.42
CA ASN A 3 10.78 -19.77 26.29
C ASN A 3 9.99 -20.35 25.08
N PRO A 4 10.02 -19.72 23.92
CA PRO A 4 9.37 -20.26 22.73
C PRO A 4 9.99 -21.64 22.39
N ALA A 5 9.15 -22.56 21.90
CA ALA A 5 9.62 -23.86 21.44
C ALA A 5 10.75 -23.69 20.39
N PRO A 6 11.75 -24.58 20.33
CA PRO A 6 12.86 -24.47 19.40
C PRO A 6 12.31 -24.43 17.98
N ASN A 7 12.36 -23.29 17.29
CA ASN A 7 11.88 -22.90 15.95
C ASN A 7 10.70 -21.89 15.91
N GLN A 8 10.25 -21.36 17.03
CA GLN A 8 9.23 -20.30 17.03
C GLN A 8 9.90 -18.91 17.17
N VAL A 9 9.48 -17.97 16.33
CA VAL A 9 9.86 -16.57 16.45
C VAL A 9 9.06 -15.96 17.61
N ASP A 10 9.75 -15.23 18.47
CA ASP A 10 9.17 -14.53 19.61
C ASP A 10 8.10 -13.52 19.17
N PHE A 11 7.05 -13.36 19.99
CA PHE A 11 5.92 -12.49 19.69
C PHE A 11 6.33 -11.02 19.51
N SER A 12 7.27 -10.54 20.33
CA SER A 12 7.79 -9.16 20.20
C SER A 12 8.48 -8.95 18.84
N THR A 13 9.21 -9.94 18.35
CA THR A 13 9.82 -9.89 17.02
C THR A 13 8.77 -9.82 15.91
N LYS A 14 7.69 -10.59 16.03
CA LYS A 14 6.55 -10.53 15.07
C LYS A 14 5.91 -9.15 15.06
N LEU A 15 5.71 -8.54 16.22
CA LEU A 15 5.20 -7.18 16.35
C LEU A 15 6.13 -6.14 15.70
N TYR A 16 7.42 -6.14 16.08
CA TYR A 16 8.37 -5.17 15.54
C TYR A 16 8.56 -5.34 14.03
N TYR A 17 8.69 -6.59 13.57
CA TYR A 17 8.80 -6.90 12.15
C TYR A 17 7.55 -6.45 11.38
N GLY A 18 6.37 -6.77 11.88
CA GLY A 18 5.09 -6.38 11.28
C GLY A 18 4.86 -4.88 11.27
N PHE A 19 5.16 -4.20 12.39
CA PHE A 19 4.94 -2.76 12.55
C PHE A 19 5.65 -1.92 11.49
N GLY A 20 6.80 -2.37 11.00
CA GLY A 20 7.48 -1.69 9.89
C GLY A 20 6.64 -1.57 8.61
N ALA A 21 5.67 -2.46 8.41
CA ALA A 21 4.80 -2.40 7.24
C ALA A 21 3.76 -1.26 7.30
N VAL A 22 3.60 -0.58 8.44
CA VAL A 22 2.83 0.66 8.54
C VAL A 22 3.38 1.72 7.58
N ALA A 23 4.71 1.78 7.39
CA ALA A 23 5.34 2.68 6.42
C ALA A 23 4.82 2.42 5.00
N ASN A 24 4.74 1.14 4.60
CA ASN A 24 4.21 0.76 3.30
C ASN A 24 2.71 1.11 3.19
N GLY A 25 1.92 0.80 4.21
CA GLY A 25 0.49 1.15 4.25
C GLY A 25 0.23 2.64 4.11
N ALA A 26 0.95 3.47 4.88
CA ALA A 26 0.83 4.93 4.82
C ALA A 26 1.25 5.49 3.44
N THR A 27 2.36 5.00 2.89
CA THR A 27 2.85 5.41 1.57
C THR A 27 1.88 4.99 0.47
N ALA A 28 1.41 3.74 0.49
CA ALA A 28 0.46 3.22 -0.48
C ALA A 28 -0.90 3.96 -0.44
N ASN A 29 -1.39 4.31 0.76
CA ASN A 29 -2.59 5.13 0.89
C ASN A 29 -2.44 6.47 0.16
N GLY A 30 -1.34 7.19 0.40
CA GLY A 30 -1.09 8.45 -0.28
C GLY A 30 -1.01 8.31 -1.79
N PHE A 31 -0.16 7.40 -2.29
CA PHE A 31 0.08 7.24 -3.72
C PHE A 31 -1.13 6.72 -4.50
N ASN A 32 -1.87 5.77 -3.95
CA ASN A 32 -2.94 5.09 -4.68
C ASN A 32 -4.27 5.84 -4.62
N TYR A 33 -4.58 6.50 -3.50
CA TYR A 33 -5.90 7.10 -3.28
C TYR A 33 -5.90 8.63 -3.34
N LEU A 34 -4.84 9.29 -2.88
CA LEU A 34 -4.89 10.72 -2.57
C LEU A 34 -4.07 11.58 -3.54
N LEU A 35 -2.94 11.08 -4.04
CA LEU A 35 -1.93 11.87 -4.73
C LEU A 35 -2.47 12.50 -6.03
N LEU A 36 -3.22 11.73 -6.83
CA LEU A 36 -3.83 12.23 -8.06
C LEU A 36 -4.80 13.38 -7.76
N PHE A 37 -5.66 13.23 -6.77
CA PHE A 37 -6.61 14.27 -6.38
C PHE A 37 -5.90 15.50 -5.84
N TYR A 38 -4.97 15.32 -4.91
CA TYR A 38 -4.25 16.42 -4.28
C TYR A 38 -3.53 17.30 -5.32
N TYR A 39 -2.72 16.70 -6.19
CA TYR A 39 -1.99 17.48 -7.19
C TYR A 39 -2.87 18.08 -8.27
N SER A 40 -3.97 17.42 -8.66
CA SER A 40 -4.82 17.92 -9.73
C SER A 40 -5.90 18.90 -9.26
N GLN A 41 -6.52 18.68 -8.09
CA GLN A 41 -7.66 19.49 -7.64
C GLN A 41 -7.26 20.54 -6.60
N VAL A 42 -6.23 20.28 -5.79
CA VAL A 42 -5.83 21.18 -4.70
C VAL A 42 -4.65 22.05 -5.12
N ILE A 43 -3.63 21.46 -5.75
CA ILE A 43 -2.45 22.18 -6.21
C ILE A 43 -2.65 22.78 -7.61
N GLY A 44 -3.52 22.20 -8.43
CA GLY A 44 -3.88 22.74 -9.75
C GLY A 44 -2.98 22.27 -10.91
N LEU A 45 -2.15 21.22 -10.72
CA LEU A 45 -1.42 20.59 -11.81
C LEU A 45 -2.39 19.78 -12.68
N ARG A 46 -2.32 19.87 -14.00
CA ARG A 46 -3.18 19.13 -14.92
C ARG A 46 -3.19 17.63 -14.62
N ALA A 47 -4.38 17.00 -14.57
CA ALA A 47 -4.55 15.60 -14.17
C ALA A 47 -3.83 14.60 -15.10
N ASP A 48 -3.70 14.92 -16.40
CA ASP A 48 -2.93 14.11 -17.36
C ASP A 48 -1.44 14.12 -17.03
N LEU A 49 -0.87 15.26 -16.63
CA LEU A 49 0.52 15.37 -16.18
C LEU A 49 0.73 14.61 -14.85
N VAL A 50 -0.20 14.73 -13.90
CA VAL A 50 -0.12 13.96 -12.65
C VAL A 50 -0.14 12.45 -12.92
N SER A 51 -1.06 11.99 -13.78
CA SER A 51 -1.15 10.58 -14.17
C SER A 51 0.11 10.10 -14.88
N LEU A 52 0.68 10.92 -15.77
CA LEU A 52 1.95 10.62 -16.44
C LEU A 52 3.11 10.52 -15.43
N GLY A 53 3.17 11.42 -14.46
CA GLY A 53 4.20 11.39 -13.42
C GLY A 53 4.11 10.15 -12.53
N ILE A 54 2.91 9.73 -12.17
CA ILE A 54 2.67 8.46 -11.44
C ILE A 54 3.13 7.28 -12.28
N LEU A 55 2.80 7.25 -13.58
CA LEU A 55 3.24 6.20 -14.49
C LEU A 55 4.77 6.13 -14.59
N ILE A 56 5.45 7.27 -14.73
CA ILE A 56 6.91 7.33 -14.75
C ILE A 56 7.47 6.74 -13.46
N ALA A 57 6.94 7.11 -12.31
CA ALA A 57 7.40 6.61 -11.02
C ALA A 57 7.19 5.09 -10.89
N LEU A 58 6.08 4.53 -11.40
CA LEU A 58 5.81 3.09 -11.41
C LEU A 58 6.77 2.32 -12.33
N VAL A 59 7.12 2.89 -13.49
CA VAL A 59 8.10 2.29 -14.41
C VAL A 59 9.49 2.25 -13.75
N PHE A 60 9.88 3.32 -13.08
CA PHE A 60 11.13 3.36 -12.30
C PHE A 60 11.13 2.31 -11.19
N ASP A 61 10.03 2.15 -10.48
CA ASP A 61 9.86 1.15 -9.42
C ASP A 61 10.10 -0.27 -9.96
N ALA A 62 9.46 -0.61 -11.09
CA ALA A 62 9.61 -1.91 -11.73
C ALA A 62 11.08 -2.23 -12.13
N VAL A 63 11.89 -1.21 -12.40
CA VAL A 63 13.32 -1.37 -12.72
C VAL A 63 14.17 -1.38 -11.46
N SER A 64 13.87 -0.51 -10.48
CA SER A 64 14.66 -0.35 -9.26
C SER A 64 14.51 -1.53 -8.30
N ASP A 65 13.33 -2.17 -8.23
CA ASP A 65 13.05 -3.27 -7.32
C ASP A 65 14.03 -4.45 -7.47
N PRO A 66 14.23 -5.02 -8.68
CA PRO A 66 15.21 -6.08 -8.87
C PRO A 66 16.66 -5.64 -8.56
N MET A 67 16.98 -4.38 -8.88
CA MET A 67 18.32 -3.83 -8.62
C MET A 67 18.58 -3.71 -7.11
N VAL A 68 17.65 -3.16 -6.35
CA VAL A 68 17.74 -3.06 -4.89
C VAL A 68 17.77 -4.45 -4.26
N GLY A 69 16.96 -5.39 -4.76
CA GLY A 69 17.01 -6.78 -4.35
C GLY A 69 18.39 -7.37 -4.49
N TYR A 70 18.98 -7.27 -5.67
CA TYR A 70 20.34 -7.74 -5.94
C TYR A 70 21.39 -7.05 -5.05
N ILE A 71 21.34 -5.72 -4.91
CA ILE A 71 22.27 -4.96 -4.07
C ILE A 71 22.17 -5.42 -2.62
N SER A 72 20.96 -5.51 -2.07
CA SER A 72 20.75 -5.89 -0.67
C SER A 72 21.11 -7.36 -0.38
N ASP A 73 20.94 -8.26 -1.36
CA ASP A 73 21.30 -9.66 -1.24
C ASP A 73 22.82 -9.88 -1.16
N ASN A 74 23.60 -9.07 -1.88
CA ASN A 74 25.04 -9.16 -1.99
C ASN A 74 25.79 -8.23 -1.03
N PHE A 75 25.06 -7.41 -0.25
CA PHE A 75 25.68 -6.47 0.67
C PHE A 75 26.24 -7.17 1.92
N GLN A 76 27.42 -6.74 2.36
CA GLN A 76 28.09 -7.29 3.54
C GLN A 76 28.44 -6.16 4.49
N SER A 77 27.94 -6.24 5.73
CA SER A 77 28.30 -5.31 6.78
C SER A 77 28.24 -5.94 8.16
N ARG A 78 28.76 -5.21 9.17
CA ARG A 78 28.65 -5.61 10.59
C ARG A 78 27.20 -5.67 11.09
N LEU A 79 26.29 -4.96 10.43
CA LEU A 79 24.85 -4.95 10.71
C LEU A 79 24.09 -6.00 9.88
N GLY A 80 24.78 -6.98 9.32
CA GLY A 80 24.19 -7.92 8.37
C GLY A 80 23.97 -7.29 6.99
N ARG A 81 23.22 -7.96 6.14
CA ARG A 81 22.96 -7.50 4.76
C ARG A 81 21.69 -6.65 4.64
N ARG A 82 20.70 -6.77 5.54
CA ARG A 82 19.38 -6.12 5.45
C ARG A 82 19.26 -4.84 6.28
N HIS A 83 19.73 -4.88 7.52
CA HIS A 83 19.56 -3.78 8.47
C HIS A 83 20.18 -2.44 8.05
N PRO A 84 21.34 -2.39 7.35
CA PRO A 84 21.87 -1.11 6.86
C PRO A 84 20.90 -0.35 5.97
N PHE A 85 20.18 -1.07 5.09
CA PHE A 85 19.18 -0.48 4.22
C PHE A 85 17.95 -0.05 4.99
N MET A 86 17.48 -0.87 5.95
CA MET A 86 16.34 -0.52 6.80
C MET A 86 16.61 0.74 7.62
N TYR A 87 17.77 0.87 8.25
CA TYR A 87 18.15 2.08 8.99
C TYR A 87 18.39 3.28 8.08
N GLY A 88 19.06 3.06 6.94
CA GLY A 88 19.42 4.13 6.02
C GLY A 88 18.24 4.74 5.28
N ALA A 89 17.16 3.98 5.06
CA ALA A 89 15.99 4.46 4.33
C ALA A 89 15.07 5.36 5.16
N GLY A 90 15.02 5.18 6.49
CA GLY A 90 14.00 5.81 7.34
C GLY A 90 13.92 7.34 7.21
N VAL A 91 15.04 8.03 7.40
CA VAL A 91 15.08 9.51 7.31
C VAL A 91 14.84 10.01 5.88
N PRO A 92 15.54 9.49 4.84
CA PRO A 92 15.32 9.96 3.48
C PRO A 92 13.89 9.77 2.98
N VAL A 93 13.26 8.61 3.26
CA VAL A 93 11.86 8.36 2.87
C VAL A 93 10.93 9.35 3.54
N ALA A 94 11.05 9.54 4.86
CA ALA A 94 10.22 10.45 5.62
C ALA A 94 10.35 11.89 5.13
N ALA A 95 11.58 12.36 4.92
CA ALA A 95 11.84 13.71 4.41
C ALA A 95 11.25 13.90 2.99
N ALA A 96 11.50 12.95 2.09
CA ALA A 96 10.96 13.03 0.74
C ALA A 96 9.43 13.01 0.73
N TYR A 97 8.81 12.18 1.59
CA TYR A 97 7.35 12.12 1.70
C TYR A 97 6.75 13.43 2.22
N PHE A 98 7.37 14.07 3.20
CA PHE A 98 6.96 15.40 3.65
C PHE A 98 6.98 16.43 2.52
N PHE A 99 8.06 16.50 1.76
CA PHE A 99 8.19 17.45 0.64
C PHE A 99 7.19 17.15 -0.49
N LEU A 100 6.82 15.90 -0.74
CA LEU A 100 5.77 15.56 -1.71
C LEU A 100 4.43 16.23 -1.37
N TRP A 101 4.06 16.26 -0.08
CA TRP A 101 2.80 16.85 0.40
C TRP A 101 2.90 18.34 0.75
N SER A 102 4.06 18.93 0.55
CA SER A 102 4.31 20.37 0.76
C SER A 102 5.09 20.93 -0.43
N PRO A 103 4.55 20.83 -1.66
CA PRO A 103 5.23 21.32 -2.85
C PRO A 103 5.41 22.83 -2.77
N PRO A 104 6.54 23.36 -3.26
CA PRO A 104 6.73 24.80 -3.40
C PRO A 104 5.83 25.36 -4.50
N ASP A 105 5.55 26.67 -4.44
CA ASP A 105 4.84 27.38 -5.49
C ASP A 105 5.74 27.55 -6.72
N LEU A 106 5.45 26.79 -7.77
CA LEU A 106 6.24 26.69 -8.98
C LEU A 106 5.36 26.78 -10.24
N PRO A 107 5.90 27.33 -11.35
CA PRO A 107 5.24 27.22 -12.65
C PRO A 107 4.95 25.76 -13.03
N GLU A 108 3.89 25.53 -13.82
CA GLU A 108 3.37 24.19 -14.14
C GLU A 108 4.46 23.18 -14.57
N THR A 109 5.35 23.56 -15.48
CA THR A 109 6.42 22.67 -15.95
C THR A 109 7.39 22.28 -14.83
N GLN A 110 7.78 23.25 -13.99
CA GLN A 110 8.68 23.00 -12.87
C GLN A 110 8.00 22.19 -11.77
N LEU A 111 6.72 22.46 -11.51
CA LEU A 111 5.89 21.69 -10.58
C LEU A 111 5.75 20.24 -11.04
N PHE A 112 5.54 19.99 -12.34
CA PHE A 112 5.53 18.66 -12.92
C PHE A 112 6.86 17.92 -12.70
N LEU A 113 7.99 18.56 -13.00
CA LEU A 113 9.31 17.97 -12.79
C LEU A 113 9.59 17.69 -11.31
N TYR A 114 9.19 18.60 -10.42
CA TYR A 114 9.25 18.39 -8.98
C TYR A 114 8.43 17.18 -8.55
N PHE A 115 7.18 17.11 -9.00
CA PHE A 115 6.27 16.01 -8.70
C PHE A 115 6.83 14.65 -9.16
N VAL A 116 7.32 14.57 -10.41
CA VAL A 116 7.94 13.36 -10.95
C VAL A 116 9.18 12.99 -10.14
N GLY A 117 10.07 13.96 -9.91
CA GLY A 117 11.31 13.75 -9.17
C GLY A 117 11.06 13.24 -7.76
N MET A 118 10.14 13.86 -7.03
CA MET A 118 9.77 13.43 -5.66
C MET A 118 9.09 12.06 -5.66
N SER A 119 8.21 11.78 -6.61
CA SER A 119 7.53 10.50 -6.71
C SER A 119 8.50 9.35 -7.01
N VAL A 120 9.41 9.53 -7.96
CA VAL A 120 10.49 8.57 -8.26
C VAL A 120 11.41 8.38 -7.06
N LEU A 121 11.82 9.48 -6.42
CA LEU A 121 12.70 9.43 -5.25
C LEU A 121 12.08 8.63 -4.10
N ILE A 122 10.82 8.92 -3.75
CA ILE A 122 10.15 8.23 -2.65
C ILE A 122 9.99 6.74 -2.96
N ARG A 123 9.55 6.38 -4.17
CA ARG A 123 9.41 4.99 -4.57
C ARG A 123 10.74 4.25 -4.49
N THR A 124 11.79 4.82 -5.03
CA THR A 124 13.14 4.24 -4.94
C THR A 124 13.60 4.08 -3.48
N LEU A 125 13.43 5.13 -2.67
CA LEU A 125 13.84 5.09 -1.27
C LEU A 125 13.03 4.09 -0.43
N ILE A 126 11.71 3.98 -0.64
CA ILE A 126 10.89 3.00 0.08
C ILE A 126 11.23 1.57 -0.34
N THR A 127 11.63 1.33 -1.59
CA THR A 127 12.12 0.04 -2.08
C THR A 127 13.38 -0.39 -1.34
N PHE A 128 14.30 0.55 -1.01
CA PHE A 128 15.47 0.28 -0.17
C PHE A 128 15.12 -0.17 1.25
N TYR A 129 13.92 0.12 1.74
CA TYR A 129 13.41 -0.43 2.98
C TYR A 129 12.60 -1.72 2.76
N GLU A 130 11.63 -1.69 1.84
CA GLU A 130 10.61 -2.73 1.72
C GLU A 130 11.18 -4.08 1.26
N ILE A 131 12.08 -4.07 0.27
CA ILE A 131 12.68 -5.31 -0.26
C ILE A 131 13.56 -5.99 0.79
N PRO A 132 14.54 -5.32 1.44
CA PRO A 132 15.32 -5.94 2.50
C PRO A 132 14.46 -6.38 3.70
N ALA A 133 13.46 -5.59 4.09
CA ALA A 133 12.55 -5.93 5.19
C ALA A 133 11.71 -7.18 4.87
N THR A 134 11.18 -7.30 3.64
CA THR A 134 10.41 -8.47 3.21
C THR A 134 11.30 -9.71 3.14
N ALA A 135 12.50 -9.59 2.60
CA ALA A 135 13.45 -10.70 2.51
C ALA A 135 13.95 -11.18 3.89
N LEU A 136 13.93 -10.33 4.91
CA LEU A 136 14.34 -10.66 6.28
C LEU A 136 13.53 -11.83 6.86
N VAL A 137 12.28 -12.03 6.43
CA VAL A 137 11.44 -13.14 6.92
C VAL A 137 12.10 -14.51 6.73
N ALA A 138 12.76 -14.72 5.59
CA ALA A 138 13.46 -15.96 5.27
C ALA A 138 14.75 -16.17 6.08
N GLU A 139 15.25 -15.11 6.71
CA GLU A 139 16.43 -15.14 7.57
C GLU A 139 16.07 -15.30 9.05
N LEU A 140 14.87 -14.83 9.46
CA LEU A 140 14.40 -14.95 10.84
C LEU A 140 13.96 -16.36 11.21
N THR A 141 13.48 -17.16 10.25
CA THR A 141 13.04 -18.54 10.50
C THR A 141 13.04 -19.39 9.24
N ASP A 142 13.33 -20.69 9.41
CA ASP A 142 13.19 -21.71 8.37
C ASP A 142 11.80 -22.37 8.39
N ASN A 143 11.03 -22.18 9.45
CA ASN A 143 9.71 -22.78 9.60
C ASN A 143 8.68 -22.07 8.71
N TYR A 144 8.02 -22.83 7.83
CA TYR A 144 7.02 -22.32 6.89
C TYR A 144 5.85 -21.63 7.57
N ASP A 145 5.33 -22.20 8.66
CA ASP A 145 4.18 -21.64 9.39
C ASP A 145 4.54 -20.34 10.11
N GLU A 146 5.76 -20.26 10.65
CA GLU A 146 6.26 -19.04 11.28
C GLU A 146 6.50 -17.92 10.25
N ARG A 147 6.98 -18.24 9.04
CA ARG A 147 7.06 -17.28 7.93
C ARG A 147 5.68 -16.74 7.56
N THR A 148 4.69 -17.63 7.47
CA THR A 148 3.31 -17.23 7.19
C THR A 148 2.76 -16.30 8.26
N LYS A 149 3.02 -16.58 9.54
CA LYS A 149 2.62 -15.70 10.65
C LYS A 149 3.31 -14.34 10.57
N LEU A 150 4.62 -14.28 10.32
CA LEU A 150 5.36 -13.02 10.16
C LEU A 150 4.79 -12.17 9.02
N MET A 151 4.48 -12.78 7.87
CA MET A 151 3.85 -12.08 6.74
C MET A 151 2.43 -11.63 7.07
N SER A 152 1.65 -12.42 7.82
CA SER A 152 0.32 -12.02 8.28
C SER A 152 0.38 -10.76 9.17
N PHE A 153 1.37 -10.66 10.08
CA PHE A 153 1.61 -9.44 10.86
C PHE A 153 1.94 -8.25 9.96
N ARG A 154 2.79 -8.44 8.92
CA ARG A 154 3.08 -7.36 7.97
C ARG A 154 1.84 -6.88 7.24
N TYR A 155 1.03 -7.79 6.69
CA TYR A 155 -0.20 -7.41 6.00
C TYR A 155 -1.20 -6.72 6.92
N PHE A 156 -1.34 -7.21 8.15
CA PHE A 156 -2.18 -6.58 9.16
C PHE A 156 -1.75 -5.13 9.42
N PHE A 157 -0.48 -4.90 9.74
CA PHE A 157 0.01 -3.56 10.04
C PHE A 157 0.03 -2.63 8.81
N ALA A 158 0.30 -3.14 7.62
CA ALA A 158 0.20 -2.35 6.38
C ALA A 158 -1.24 -1.88 6.14
N TRP A 159 -2.20 -2.80 6.24
CA TRP A 159 -3.62 -2.48 6.06
C TRP A 159 -4.12 -1.46 7.09
N TRP A 160 -3.88 -1.73 8.36
CA TRP A 160 -4.30 -0.82 9.43
C TRP A 160 -3.58 0.52 9.39
N GLY A 161 -2.31 0.54 9.02
CA GLY A 161 -1.54 1.77 8.81
C GLY A 161 -2.13 2.65 7.72
N GLY A 162 -2.45 2.07 6.57
CA GLY A 162 -3.10 2.77 5.46
C GLY A 162 -4.48 3.31 5.81
N LEU A 163 -5.33 2.48 6.44
CA LEU A 163 -6.67 2.89 6.90
C LEU A 163 -6.61 3.99 7.96
N THR A 164 -5.71 3.86 8.94
CA THR A 164 -5.56 4.90 9.97
C THR A 164 -5.20 6.23 9.33
N MET A 165 -4.27 6.23 8.35
CA MET A 165 -3.92 7.45 7.63
C MET A 165 -5.08 8.01 6.82
N ALA A 166 -5.90 7.15 6.18
CA ALA A 166 -7.10 7.61 5.47
C ALA A 166 -8.11 8.27 6.42
N VAL A 167 -8.42 7.63 7.54
CA VAL A 167 -9.36 8.17 8.55
C VAL A 167 -8.85 9.48 9.15
N LEU A 168 -7.57 9.55 9.53
CA LEU A 168 -6.96 10.79 10.03
C LEU A 168 -7.02 11.91 8.98
N ASN A 169 -6.76 11.59 7.72
CA ASN A 169 -6.83 12.58 6.65
C ASN A 169 -8.20 13.24 6.57
N TYR A 170 -9.26 12.46 6.46
CA TYR A 170 -10.59 12.99 6.24
C TYR A 170 -11.28 13.54 7.51
N LEU A 171 -11.06 12.90 8.67
CA LEU A 171 -11.77 13.31 9.91
C LEU A 171 -11.00 14.34 10.75
N VAL A 172 -9.67 14.41 10.62
CA VAL A 172 -8.85 15.27 11.48
C VAL A 172 -8.19 16.39 10.69
N PHE A 173 -7.58 16.08 9.54
CA PHE A 173 -6.80 17.08 8.81
C PHE A 173 -7.64 17.90 7.82
N LEU A 174 -8.73 17.35 7.30
CA LEU A 174 -9.60 17.99 6.30
C LEU A 174 -11.01 18.28 6.84
N PRO A 175 -11.16 19.03 7.95
CA PRO A 175 -12.48 19.36 8.49
C PRO A 175 -13.23 20.31 7.56
N GLU A 176 -14.52 20.08 7.37
CA GLU A 176 -15.37 20.89 6.49
C GLU A 176 -15.37 22.38 6.85
N GLU A 177 -15.30 22.71 8.16
CA GLU A 177 -15.24 24.09 8.68
C GLU A 177 -14.05 24.89 8.14
N LYS A 178 -12.98 24.20 7.71
CA LYS A 178 -11.76 24.81 7.16
C LYS A 178 -11.66 24.70 5.65
N GLY A 179 -12.68 24.16 4.99
CA GLY A 179 -12.73 23.97 3.54
C GLY A 179 -12.62 22.51 3.07
N GLY A 180 -12.62 21.53 3.99
CA GLY A 180 -12.64 20.11 3.63
C GLY A 180 -11.49 19.70 2.73
N LEU A 181 -11.82 19.08 1.59
CA LEU A 181 -10.83 18.59 0.62
C LEU A 181 -9.98 19.70 -0.05
N GLU A 182 -10.40 20.94 0.01
CA GLU A 182 -9.68 22.09 -0.58
C GLU A 182 -8.71 22.76 0.43
N TYR A 183 -8.68 22.28 1.70
CA TYR A 183 -7.85 22.83 2.75
C TYR A 183 -6.39 22.41 2.63
N ILE A 184 -5.55 23.22 1.97
CA ILE A 184 -4.13 22.94 1.67
C ILE A 184 -3.34 22.60 2.94
N GLN A 185 -3.52 23.38 4.04
CA GLN A 185 -2.79 23.12 5.29
C GLN A 185 -3.12 21.73 5.87
N GLY A 186 -4.34 21.23 5.65
CA GLY A 186 -4.74 19.88 6.05
C GLY A 186 -3.91 18.81 5.34
N TRP A 187 -3.68 18.97 4.05
CA TRP A 187 -2.84 18.06 3.27
C TRP A 187 -1.37 18.09 3.70
N GLN A 188 -0.86 19.28 4.06
CA GLN A 188 0.49 19.42 4.60
C GLN A 188 0.60 18.72 5.97
N ASN A 189 -0.41 18.85 6.84
CA ASN A 189 -0.47 18.15 8.13
C ASN A 189 -0.55 16.63 7.95
N TYR A 190 -1.31 16.15 6.94
CA TYR A 190 -1.31 14.75 6.54
C TYR A 190 0.10 14.29 6.16
N GLY A 191 0.77 15.03 5.27
CA GLY A 191 2.12 14.73 4.81
C GLY A 191 3.13 14.66 5.97
N LEU A 192 3.09 15.63 6.87
CA LEU A 192 3.95 15.66 8.06
C LEU A 192 3.70 14.46 8.98
N THR A 193 2.43 14.19 9.28
CA THR A 193 2.06 13.08 10.17
C THR A 193 2.44 11.73 9.56
N ALA A 194 2.17 11.54 8.27
CA ALA A 194 2.57 10.33 7.55
C ALA A 194 4.09 10.15 7.55
N SER A 195 4.85 11.23 7.33
CA SER A 195 6.32 11.20 7.34
C SER A 195 6.87 10.76 8.70
N ILE A 196 6.31 11.28 9.80
CA ILE A 196 6.68 10.89 11.17
C ILE A 196 6.35 9.40 11.40
N ILE A 197 5.16 8.95 11.00
CA ILE A 197 4.72 7.56 11.15
C ILE A 197 5.62 6.62 10.32
N ILE A 198 5.94 6.98 9.09
CA ILE A 198 6.86 6.24 8.22
C ILE A 198 8.23 6.09 8.90
N PHE A 199 8.80 7.19 9.39
CA PHE A 199 10.09 7.16 10.09
C PHE A 199 10.05 6.24 11.32
N ILE A 200 9.06 6.44 12.20
CA ILE A 200 8.93 5.66 13.43
C ILE A 200 8.76 4.17 13.12
N SER A 201 7.91 3.81 12.15
CA SER A 201 7.64 2.42 11.84
C SER A 201 8.86 1.71 11.25
N ILE A 202 9.59 2.35 10.35
CA ILE A 202 10.85 1.85 9.80
C ILE A 202 11.88 1.66 10.91
N PHE A 203 12.07 2.68 11.75
CA PHE A 203 13.08 2.65 12.82
C PHE A 203 12.76 1.59 13.88
N VAL A 204 11.49 1.51 14.31
CA VAL A 204 11.03 0.51 15.30
C VAL A 204 11.21 -0.90 14.77
N SER A 205 10.90 -1.13 13.49
CA SER A 205 11.10 -2.44 12.87
C SER A 205 12.59 -2.81 12.77
N ALA A 206 13.43 -1.89 12.32
CA ALA A 206 14.87 -2.13 12.22
C ALA A 206 15.50 -2.36 13.61
N ALA A 207 15.18 -1.54 14.59
CA ALA A 207 15.69 -1.66 15.96
C ALA A 207 15.17 -2.92 16.68
N GLY A 208 13.87 -3.23 16.53
CA GLY A 208 13.25 -4.39 17.17
C GLY A 208 13.72 -5.74 16.62
N THR A 209 14.17 -5.78 15.35
CA THR A 209 14.75 -6.98 14.72
C THR A 209 16.28 -7.03 14.83
N HIS A 210 16.94 -5.97 15.28
CA HIS A 210 18.40 -5.85 15.40
C HIS A 210 19.07 -6.98 16.18
N ARG A 211 18.45 -7.43 17.27
CA ARG A 211 18.96 -8.53 18.11
C ARG A 211 19.18 -9.86 17.37
N HIS A 212 18.54 -10.03 16.20
CA HIS A 212 18.67 -11.25 15.40
C HIS A 212 19.86 -11.20 14.45
N ILE A 213 20.51 -10.05 14.25
CA ILE A 213 21.63 -9.88 13.30
C ILE A 213 22.72 -10.96 13.44
N PRO A 214 23.19 -11.34 14.65
CA PRO A 214 24.22 -12.35 14.78
C PRO A 214 23.81 -13.73 14.28
N ASN A 215 22.50 -14.00 14.23
CA ASN A 215 21.93 -15.30 13.87
C ASN A 215 21.40 -15.33 12.43
N LEU A 216 21.47 -14.21 11.69
CA LEU A 216 20.98 -14.14 10.31
C LEU A 216 21.89 -14.92 9.37
N LYS A 217 21.30 -15.47 8.30
CA LYS A 217 22.03 -16.22 7.29
C LYS A 217 23.10 -15.36 6.60
N GLN A 218 24.28 -15.95 6.46
CA GLN A 218 25.35 -15.34 5.67
C GLN A 218 24.91 -15.19 4.20
N PRO A 219 25.32 -14.13 3.52
CA PRO A 219 25.05 -13.97 2.10
C PRO A 219 25.61 -15.14 1.30
N PRO A 220 24.90 -15.63 0.26
CA PRO A 220 25.44 -16.63 -0.64
C PRO A 220 26.71 -16.10 -1.33
N PRO A 221 27.54 -16.98 -1.91
CA PRO A 221 28.67 -16.55 -2.73
C PRO A 221 28.21 -15.54 -3.79
N LYS A 222 28.98 -14.46 -3.98
CA LYS A 222 28.62 -13.40 -4.94
C LYS A 222 28.39 -13.99 -6.32
N THR A 223 27.17 -13.92 -6.80
CA THR A 223 26.83 -14.25 -8.19
C THR A 223 26.83 -12.97 -9.01
N ALA A 224 27.56 -12.96 -10.12
CA ALA A 224 27.54 -11.81 -11.02
C ALA A 224 26.13 -11.62 -11.60
N PHE A 225 25.61 -10.40 -11.53
CA PHE A 225 24.37 -10.07 -12.21
C PHE A 225 24.55 -10.22 -13.72
N SER A 226 23.70 -11.02 -14.34
CA SER A 226 23.67 -11.17 -15.80
C SER A 226 22.29 -10.83 -16.31
N PHE A 227 22.18 -9.68 -16.96
CA PHE A 227 20.93 -9.23 -17.58
C PHE A 227 20.39 -10.26 -18.60
N GLN A 228 21.31 -10.87 -19.37
CA GLN A 228 20.94 -11.89 -20.38
C GLN A 228 20.32 -13.14 -19.72
N LYS A 229 20.86 -13.57 -18.57
CA LYS A 229 20.32 -14.69 -17.80
C LYS A 229 18.92 -14.34 -17.25
N THR A 230 18.76 -13.16 -16.67
CA THR A 230 17.47 -12.69 -16.12
C THR A 230 16.39 -12.61 -17.21
N VAL A 231 16.72 -12.08 -18.38
CA VAL A 231 15.78 -12.04 -19.55
C VAL A 231 15.45 -13.45 -20.03
N GLY A 232 16.43 -14.37 -20.04
CA GLY A 232 16.22 -15.79 -20.39
C GLY A 232 15.22 -16.46 -19.43
N GLU A 233 15.43 -16.32 -18.13
CA GLU A 233 14.56 -16.87 -17.07
C GLU A 233 13.14 -16.28 -17.16
N LEU A 234 13.02 -14.98 -17.43
CA LEU A 234 11.73 -14.31 -17.64
C LEU A 234 11.00 -14.88 -18.85
N LYS A 235 11.69 -15.05 -19.99
CA LYS A 235 11.13 -15.63 -21.20
C LYS A 235 10.66 -17.06 -20.99
N GLU A 236 11.43 -17.88 -20.29
CA GLU A 236 11.07 -19.26 -19.93
C GLU A 236 9.81 -19.30 -19.05
N THR A 237 9.77 -18.44 -18.02
CA THR A 237 8.61 -18.32 -17.12
C THR A 237 7.35 -17.91 -17.88
N LEU A 238 7.43 -16.89 -18.74
CA LEU A 238 6.31 -16.42 -19.55
C LEU A 238 5.88 -17.43 -20.64
N SER A 239 6.75 -18.36 -21.04
CA SER A 239 6.43 -19.43 -21.97
C SER A 239 5.52 -20.50 -21.36
N ASN A 240 5.43 -20.59 -20.03
CA ASN A 240 4.51 -21.47 -19.36
C ASN A 240 3.07 -20.95 -19.52
N ARG A 241 2.23 -21.71 -20.24
CA ARG A 241 0.85 -21.32 -20.59
C ARG A 241 -0.01 -21.00 -19.35
N SER A 242 0.11 -21.77 -18.29
CA SER A 242 -0.66 -21.56 -17.04
C SER A 242 -0.21 -20.30 -16.33
N PHE A 243 1.11 -20.06 -16.26
CA PHE A 243 1.67 -18.85 -15.69
C PHE A 243 1.26 -17.62 -16.50
N PHE A 244 1.37 -17.69 -17.84
CA PHE A 244 0.99 -16.58 -18.70
C PHE A 244 -0.49 -16.21 -18.56
N ALA A 245 -1.40 -17.19 -18.47
CA ALA A 245 -2.82 -16.94 -18.25
C ALA A 245 -3.08 -16.24 -16.90
N LEU A 246 -2.40 -16.68 -15.84
CA LEU A 246 -2.48 -16.04 -14.53
C LEU A 246 -1.90 -14.62 -14.56
N PHE A 247 -0.77 -14.43 -15.23
CA PHE A 247 -0.14 -13.12 -15.39
C PHE A 247 -1.06 -12.11 -16.09
N ILE A 248 -1.67 -12.51 -17.21
CA ILE A 248 -2.61 -11.65 -17.94
C ILE A 248 -3.85 -11.35 -17.10
N SER A 249 -4.39 -12.35 -16.37
CA SER A 249 -5.52 -12.12 -15.46
C SER A 249 -5.15 -11.12 -14.34
N ALA A 250 -3.98 -11.28 -13.74
CA ALA A 250 -3.48 -10.35 -12.71
C ALA A 250 -3.26 -8.93 -13.27
N LEU A 251 -2.78 -8.81 -14.52
CA LEU A 251 -2.60 -7.52 -15.19
C LEU A 251 -3.94 -6.77 -15.36
N PHE A 252 -4.97 -7.44 -15.88
CA PHE A 252 -6.30 -6.83 -16.01
C PHE A 252 -6.88 -6.44 -14.65
N MET A 253 -6.71 -7.29 -13.64
CA MET A 253 -7.15 -7.01 -12.28
C MET A 253 -6.42 -5.82 -11.67
N ALA A 254 -5.11 -5.71 -11.89
CA ALA A 254 -4.31 -4.58 -11.41
C ALA A 254 -4.73 -3.26 -12.09
N VAL A 255 -4.99 -3.27 -13.40
CA VAL A 255 -5.50 -2.09 -14.13
C VAL A 255 -6.87 -1.68 -13.59
N ALA A 256 -7.81 -2.61 -13.46
CA ALA A 256 -9.15 -2.32 -12.95
C ALA A 256 -9.10 -1.76 -11.51
N SER A 257 -8.32 -2.39 -10.63
CA SER A 257 -8.13 -1.93 -9.26
C SER A 257 -7.46 -0.55 -9.21
N GLY A 258 -6.42 -0.33 -10.01
CA GLY A 258 -5.71 0.96 -10.06
C GLY A 258 -6.61 2.11 -10.49
N VAL A 259 -7.42 1.91 -11.56
CA VAL A 259 -8.40 2.91 -12.02
C VAL A 259 -9.46 3.18 -10.96
N SER A 260 -10.05 2.13 -10.39
CA SER A 260 -11.07 2.26 -9.35
C SER A 260 -10.53 3.03 -8.13
N THR A 261 -9.34 2.67 -7.67
CA THR A 261 -8.70 3.28 -6.49
C THR A 261 -8.38 4.76 -6.74
N SER A 262 -7.76 5.08 -7.88
CA SER A 262 -7.35 6.46 -8.20
C SER A 262 -8.54 7.40 -8.42
N LEU A 263 -9.67 6.87 -8.90
CA LEU A 263 -10.88 7.66 -9.15
C LEU A 263 -11.85 7.67 -7.96
N SER A 264 -11.62 6.90 -6.91
CA SER A 264 -12.56 6.74 -5.80
C SER A 264 -12.94 8.06 -5.14
N ILE A 265 -11.96 8.94 -4.89
CA ILE A 265 -12.20 10.26 -4.27
C ILE A 265 -12.96 11.20 -5.20
N TYR A 266 -12.72 11.11 -6.52
CA TYR A 266 -13.47 11.91 -7.51
C TYR A 266 -14.94 11.51 -7.56
N PHE A 267 -15.24 10.21 -7.55
CA PHE A 267 -16.60 9.72 -7.47
C PHE A 267 -17.27 10.13 -6.15
N SER A 268 -16.56 10.01 -5.03
CA SER A 268 -17.07 10.44 -3.73
C SER A 268 -17.42 11.93 -3.73
N ARG A 269 -16.53 12.78 -4.25
CA ARG A 269 -16.70 14.24 -4.22
C ARG A 269 -17.66 14.76 -5.28
N HIS A 270 -17.57 14.29 -6.53
CA HIS A 270 -18.28 14.90 -7.67
C HIS A 270 -19.52 14.13 -8.11
N PHE A 271 -19.59 12.82 -7.89
CA PHE A 271 -20.78 12.03 -8.25
C PHE A 271 -21.74 11.86 -7.08
N TRP A 272 -21.21 11.51 -5.91
CA TRP A 272 -22.00 11.34 -4.68
C TRP A 272 -22.11 12.61 -3.86
N GLU A 273 -21.34 13.65 -4.15
CA GLU A 273 -21.29 14.95 -3.45
C GLU A 273 -21.07 14.80 -1.94
N LEU A 274 -20.26 13.81 -1.54
CA LEU A 274 -19.96 13.54 -0.15
C LEU A 274 -19.00 14.58 0.44
N THR A 275 -19.22 14.91 1.70
CA THR A 275 -18.31 15.73 2.48
C THR A 275 -17.05 14.94 2.86
N SER A 276 -15.99 15.65 3.24
CA SER A 276 -14.75 15.04 3.74
C SER A 276 -15.03 14.10 4.91
N SER A 277 -15.84 14.54 5.86
CA SER A 277 -16.22 13.73 7.02
C SER A 277 -16.99 12.46 6.64
N GLN A 278 -17.92 12.55 5.68
CA GLN A 278 -18.66 11.39 5.19
C GLN A 278 -17.72 10.38 4.51
N ILE A 279 -16.76 10.85 3.70
CA ILE A 279 -15.73 9.98 3.10
C ILE A 279 -14.90 9.30 4.21
N GLY A 280 -14.55 10.04 5.26
CA GLY A 280 -13.84 9.49 6.41
C GLY A 280 -14.61 8.39 7.11
N TYR A 281 -15.89 8.61 7.40
CA TYR A 281 -16.77 7.61 8.03
C TYR A 281 -16.98 6.37 7.17
N MET A 282 -17.00 6.49 5.85
CA MET A 282 -17.08 5.34 4.93
C MET A 282 -15.86 4.42 5.00
N ASN A 283 -14.73 4.88 5.53
CA ASN A 283 -13.56 4.04 5.72
C ASN A 283 -13.60 3.20 7.02
N LEU A 284 -14.46 3.53 7.99
CA LEU A 284 -14.53 2.81 9.26
C LEU A 284 -14.95 1.34 9.13
N PRO A 285 -15.94 0.97 8.30
CA PRO A 285 -16.29 -0.44 8.09
C PRO A 285 -15.14 -1.32 7.62
N TYR A 286 -14.15 -0.76 6.92
CA TYR A 286 -12.99 -1.53 6.46
C TYR A 286 -12.13 -2.12 7.60
N PHE A 287 -12.11 -1.49 8.77
CA PHE A 287 -11.45 -2.05 9.95
C PHE A 287 -12.16 -3.33 10.43
N LEU A 288 -13.49 -3.35 10.37
CA LEU A 288 -14.29 -4.50 10.78
C LEU A 288 -14.26 -5.61 9.72
N SER A 289 -14.28 -5.27 8.43
CA SER A 289 -14.28 -6.23 7.34
C SER A 289 -13.04 -7.13 7.37
N ALA A 290 -11.87 -6.56 7.67
CA ALA A 290 -10.64 -7.34 7.82
C ALA A 290 -10.75 -8.39 8.95
N LEU A 291 -11.43 -8.07 10.04
CA LEU A 291 -11.67 -9.02 11.15
C LEU A 291 -12.69 -10.10 10.73
N VAL A 292 -13.77 -9.72 10.05
CA VAL A 292 -14.78 -10.66 9.55
C VAL A 292 -14.18 -11.62 8.53
N ALA A 293 -13.31 -11.12 7.64
CA ALA A 293 -12.63 -11.93 6.63
C ALA A 293 -11.78 -13.06 7.25
N LEU A 294 -11.22 -12.88 8.45
CA LEU A 294 -10.47 -13.94 9.15
C LEU A 294 -11.32 -15.18 9.44
N TRP A 295 -12.63 -15.02 9.58
CA TRP A 295 -13.57 -16.10 9.86
C TRP A 295 -14.27 -16.61 8.60
N VAL A 296 -14.69 -15.70 7.74
CA VAL A 296 -15.46 -15.99 6.53
C VAL A 296 -14.61 -16.66 5.46
N ALA A 297 -13.39 -16.19 5.21
CA ALA A 297 -12.54 -16.73 4.16
C ALA A 297 -12.14 -18.21 4.38
N PRO A 298 -11.72 -18.65 5.59
CA PRO A 298 -11.49 -20.07 5.86
C PRO A 298 -12.76 -20.90 5.75
N TRP A 299 -13.91 -20.39 6.20
CA TRP A 299 -15.19 -21.07 6.12
C TRP A 299 -15.60 -21.32 4.66
N ILE A 300 -15.57 -20.28 3.79
CA ILE A 300 -15.84 -20.41 2.35
C ILE A 300 -14.86 -21.39 1.70
N SER A 301 -13.58 -21.27 2.01
CA SER A 301 -12.53 -22.14 1.47
C SER A 301 -12.74 -23.61 1.85
N LYS A 302 -13.23 -23.87 3.07
CA LYS A 302 -13.55 -25.23 3.56
C LYS A 302 -14.78 -25.82 2.87
N GLN A 303 -15.82 -25.03 2.61
CA GLN A 303 -17.07 -25.49 2.01
C GLN A 303 -16.99 -25.67 0.49
N LEU A 304 -16.39 -24.70 -0.22
CA LEU A 304 -16.39 -24.63 -1.68
C LEU A 304 -15.03 -24.99 -2.30
N GLY A 305 -14.00 -25.12 -1.48
CA GLY A 305 -12.61 -25.23 -1.95
C GLY A 305 -12.04 -23.88 -2.41
N LYS A 306 -10.72 -23.78 -2.46
CA LYS A 306 -10.01 -22.51 -2.75
C LYS A 306 -10.39 -21.90 -4.10
N LYS A 307 -10.50 -22.71 -5.16
CA LYS A 307 -10.80 -22.23 -6.52
C LYS A 307 -12.23 -21.70 -6.63
N ARG A 308 -13.23 -22.50 -6.25
CA ARG A 308 -14.64 -22.11 -6.36
C ARG A 308 -14.99 -20.99 -5.40
N GLY A 309 -14.48 -21.03 -4.18
CA GLY A 309 -14.63 -19.94 -3.20
C GLY A 309 -14.08 -18.63 -3.72
N GLY A 310 -12.83 -18.60 -4.22
CA GLY A 310 -12.23 -17.40 -4.80
C GLY A 310 -12.97 -16.88 -6.03
N MET A 311 -13.45 -17.75 -6.92
CA MET A 311 -14.26 -17.33 -8.07
C MET A 311 -15.62 -16.74 -7.64
N LEU A 312 -16.25 -17.30 -6.62
CA LEU A 312 -17.52 -16.79 -6.09
C LEU A 312 -17.34 -15.41 -5.45
N THR A 313 -16.37 -15.25 -4.57
CA THR A 313 -16.12 -13.97 -3.89
C THR A 313 -15.74 -12.87 -4.88
N LEU A 314 -14.84 -13.15 -5.84
CA LEU A 314 -14.52 -12.21 -6.91
C LEU A 314 -15.76 -11.85 -7.76
N GLY A 315 -16.58 -12.85 -8.13
CA GLY A 315 -17.79 -12.61 -8.90
C GLY A 315 -18.80 -11.72 -8.16
N ILE A 316 -18.97 -11.92 -6.87
CA ILE A 316 -19.83 -11.07 -6.02
C ILE A 316 -19.26 -9.65 -5.96
N SER A 317 -17.97 -9.47 -5.69
CA SER A 317 -17.33 -8.14 -5.65
C SER A 317 -17.48 -7.39 -6.98
N PHE A 318 -17.24 -8.06 -8.11
CA PHE A 318 -17.42 -7.44 -9.44
C PHE A 318 -18.87 -7.07 -9.76
N ALA A 319 -19.84 -7.78 -9.20
CA ALA A 319 -21.26 -7.43 -9.36
C ALA A 319 -21.69 -6.30 -8.41
N MET A 320 -21.17 -6.31 -7.19
CA MET A 320 -21.55 -5.33 -6.15
C MET A 320 -20.91 -3.95 -6.36
N ALA A 321 -19.65 -3.88 -6.80
CA ALA A 321 -18.93 -2.63 -6.97
C ALA A 321 -19.62 -1.62 -7.90
N PRO A 322 -20.10 -1.96 -9.11
CA PRO A 322 -20.79 -1.02 -9.98
C PRO A 322 -22.28 -0.80 -9.62
N MET A 323 -22.85 -1.64 -8.76
CA MET A 323 -24.28 -1.66 -8.49
C MET A 323 -24.83 -0.34 -7.97
N PRO A 324 -24.23 0.38 -7.00
CA PRO A 324 -24.72 1.67 -6.55
C PRO A 324 -24.79 2.70 -7.69
N TYR A 325 -23.78 2.72 -8.56
CA TYR A 325 -23.72 3.64 -9.70
C TYR A 325 -24.83 3.33 -10.71
N ILE A 326 -25.03 2.05 -11.03
CA ILE A 326 -26.09 1.62 -11.96
C ILE A 326 -27.48 1.99 -11.40
N LEU A 327 -27.73 1.69 -10.13
CA LEU A 327 -29.00 2.02 -9.47
C LEU A 327 -29.25 3.53 -9.45
N ARG A 328 -28.20 4.33 -9.22
CA ARG A 328 -28.29 5.80 -9.27
C ARG A 328 -28.65 6.30 -10.66
N LEU A 329 -28.01 5.79 -11.71
CA LEU A 329 -28.29 6.17 -13.09
C LEU A 329 -29.71 5.76 -13.55
N LEU A 330 -30.26 4.70 -12.96
CA LEU A 330 -31.63 4.25 -13.20
C LEU A 330 -32.70 5.04 -12.39
N GLY A 331 -32.26 5.94 -11.49
CA GLY A 331 -33.17 6.70 -10.63
C GLY A 331 -33.72 5.89 -9.44
N TRP A 332 -33.14 4.73 -9.14
CA TRP A 332 -33.56 3.84 -8.04
C TRP A 332 -32.73 3.99 -6.78
N PHE A 333 -31.88 4.99 -6.73
CA PHE A 333 -30.99 5.25 -5.60
C PHE A 333 -31.33 6.59 -4.94
N PRO A 334 -31.09 6.76 -3.62
CA PRO A 334 -31.43 8.01 -2.92
C PRO A 334 -30.72 9.23 -3.52
N GLU A 335 -31.31 10.41 -3.38
CA GLU A 335 -30.77 11.67 -3.87
C GLU A 335 -29.52 12.13 -3.09
N ASN A 336 -28.65 12.89 -3.75
CA ASN A 336 -27.47 13.47 -3.13
C ASN A 336 -27.84 14.42 -1.98
N GLY A 337 -26.98 14.52 -0.97
CA GLY A 337 -27.19 15.36 0.20
C GLY A 337 -28.14 14.78 1.25
N THR A 338 -28.67 13.56 1.06
CA THR A 338 -29.54 12.91 2.05
C THR A 338 -28.79 11.94 2.94
N ASP A 339 -29.19 11.85 4.22
CA ASP A 339 -28.65 10.84 5.14
C ASP A 339 -28.92 9.41 4.67
N THR A 340 -30.04 9.21 3.95
CA THR A 340 -30.38 7.91 3.36
C THR A 340 -29.35 7.47 2.32
N LEU A 341 -28.88 8.39 1.46
CA LEU A 341 -27.80 8.09 0.52
C LEU A 341 -26.55 7.64 1.25
N PHE A 342 -26.13 8.43 2.24
CA PHE A 342 -24.91 8.15 2.99
C PHE A 342 -24.93 6.75 3.63
N TRP A 343 -25.98 6.43 4.39
CA TRP A 343 -26.10 5.13 5.04
C TRP A 343 -26.24 3.97 4.04
N THR A 344 -26.91 4.20 2.91
CA THR A 344 -26.99 3.19 1.84
C THR A 344 -25.62 2.91 1.26
N LEU A 345 -24.81 3.92 0.98
CA LEU A 345 -23.44 3.75 0.51
C LEU A 345 -22.55 3.05 1.55
N VAL A 346 -22.67 3.37 2.84
CA VAL A 346 -21.94 2.69 3.92
C VAL A 346 -22.27 1.18 3.93
N VAL A 347 -23.54 0.81 3.76
CA VAL A 347 -23.94 -0.60 3.72
C VAL A 347 -23.37 -1.30 2.47
N PHE A 348 -23.50 -0.70 1.28
CA PHE A 348 -22.93 -1.27 0.06
C PHE A 348 -21.42 -1.46 0.17
N ASN A 349 -20.72 -0.47 0.69
CA ASN A 349 -19.28 -0.51 0.88
C ASN A 349 -18.85 -1.60 1.90
N ALA A 350 -19.61 -1.74 3.00
CA ALA A 350 -19.37 -2.81 3.97
C ALA A 350 -19.57 -4.21 3.36
N LEU A 351 -20.60 -4.38 2.52
CA LEU A 351 -20.87 -5.66 1.85
C LEU A 351 -19.85 -6.00 0.76
N GLU A 352 -19.33 -5.00 0.04
CA GLU A 352 -18.32 -5.20 -1.01
C GLU A 352 -17.01 -5.73 -0.44
N VAL A 353 -16.65 -5.28 0.77
CA VAL A 353 -15.35 -5.60 1.39
C VAL A 353 -15.39 -6.88 2.24
N MET A 354 -16.58 -7.40 2.57
CA MET A 354 -16.76 -8.68 3.27
C MET A 354 -16.66 -9.87 2.32
#